data_9c675be4e71fef6f98a767919b41aeb8
#
_entry.id   9c675be4e71fef6f98a767919b41aeb8
#
_cell.length_a   1.000
_cell.length_b   1.000
_cell.length_c   1.000
_cell.angle_alpha   90.00
_cell.angle_beta   90.00
_cell.angle_gamma   90.00
#
_symmetry.space_group_name_H-M   'P 1'
#
loop_
_entity.id
_entity.type
_entity.pdbx_description
1 polymer ?
#
loop_
_entity_poly.entity_id
_entity_poly.type
_entity_poly.pdbx_seq_one_letter_code
_entity_poly.pdbx_strand_id
1 'polypeptide(L)'
;MINIVTDDLPAIALGSDQAARNIMQNLPKKYQQAIVNFRTWVEIVVFGFLMTAALLLLYNNAPPGTAVAVVFTGMVVFEMARLVDIRTDYEIKWFSNPMLSVAIALSLLLQLAVLHVDGLARLFEVNPITIQQWLFIGLLSVLLVVFMKLLNKPLDKIGREN
;
A
#
# COMPACT_ATOMS: atom_id res chain seq x y z
N MET A 1 16.69 -6.01 -1.37
CA MET A 1 17.23 -4.64 -1.18
C MET A 1 16.37 -3.54 -1.81
N ILE A 2 15.82 -3.69 -3.01
CA ILE A 2 14.97 -2.63 -3.62
C ILE A 2 13.70 -2.38 -2.79
N ASN A 3 13.06 -3.41 -2.27
CA ASN A 3 11.85 -3.27 -1.43
C ASN A 3 12.07 -2.31 -0.25
N ILE A 4 13.24 -2.37 0.37
CA ILE A 4 13.60 -1.46 1.47
C ILE A 4 13.53 0.01 1.00
N VAL A 5 14.06 0.33 -0.17
CA VAL A 5 14.07 1.71 -0.69
C VAL A 5 12.68 2.15 -1.13
N THR A 6 11.90 1.28 -1.78
CA THR A 6 10.54 1.60 -2.24
C THR A 6 9.55 1.78 -1.10
N ASP A 7 9.74 1.10 0.01
CA ASP A 7 8.84 1.11 1.15
C ASP A 7 9.25 2.15 2.20
N ASP A 8 10.55 2.30 2.45
CA ASP A 8 11.06 3.22 3.47
C ASP A 8 10.86 4.69 3.08
N LEU A 9 10.97 5.04 1.80
CA LEU A 9 10.76 6.42 1.36
C LEU A 9 9.34 6.93 1.65
N PRO A 10 8.25 6.23 1.27
CA PRO A 10 6.90 6.61 1.66
C PRO A 10 6.66 6.56 3.17
N ALA A 11 7.25 5.60 3.90
CA ALA A 11 7.12 5.50 5.34
C ALA A 11 7.74 6.71 6.07
N ILE A 12 8.94 7.13 5.67
CA ILE A 12 9.58 8.34 6.19
C ILE A 12 8.75 9.59 5.85
N ALA A 13 8.24 9.68 4.62
CA ALA A 13 7.41 10.80 4.19
C ALA A 13 6.09 10.89 4.96
N LEU A 14 5.50 9.76 5.37
CA LEU A 14 4.34 9.73 6.26
C LEU A 14 4.63 10.33 7.64
N GLY A 15 5.85 10.18 8.15
CA GLY A 15 6.26 10.79 9.42
C GLY A 15 6.20 12.32 9.42
N SER A 16 6.21 12.95 8.24
CA SER A 16 6.04 14.39 8.05
C SER A 16 4.61 14.80 7.64
N ASP A 17 3.65 13.88 7.66
CA ASP A 17 2.27 14.16 7.25
C ASP A 17 1.56 15.10 8.22
N GLN A 18 0.62 15.86 7.69
CA GLN A 18 -0.15 16.80 8.50
C GLN A 18 -1.07 16.05 9.46
N ALA A 19 -1.24 16.61 10.66
CA ALA A 19 -2.22 16.09 11.61
C ALA A 19 -3.64 16.08 11.01
N ALA A 20 -4.43 15.06 11.35
CA ALA A 20 -5.82 14.97 10.91
C ALA A 20 -6.62 16.21 11.29
N ARG A 21 -7.54 16.66 10.42
CA ARG A 21 -8.22 17.95 10.46
C ARG A 21 -8.97 18.02 11.77
N ASN A 22 -9.28 17.71 12.61
CA ASN A 22 -10.01 17.92 13.88
C ASN A 22 -9.32 17.27 15.10
N ILE A 23 -8.00 17.02 15.00
CA ILE A 23 -7.30 16.32 16.08
C ILE A 23 -7.42 17.06 17.43
N MET A 24 -7.48 18.40 17.40
CA MET A 24 -7.62 19.23 18.61
C MET A 24 -9.05 19.26 19.19
N GLN A 25 -10.04 18.79 18.43
CA GLN A 25 -11.43 18.69 18.88
C GLN A 25 -11.74 17.31 19.49
N ASN A 26 -10.87 16.36 19.27
CA ASN A 26 -11.01 15.01 19.85
C ASN A 26 -10.53 15.05 21.30
N LEU A 27 -11.29 14.39 22.18
CA LEU A 27 -10.85 14.19 23.57
C LEU A 27 -9.52 13.46 23.61
N PRO A 28 -8.58 13.89 24.51
CA PRO A 28 -7.31 13.21 24.66
C PRO A 28 -7.55 11.73 25.00
N LYS A 29 -6.85 10.84 24.30
CA LYS A 29 -6.90 9.41 24.63
C LYS A 29 -6.45 9.21 26.07
N LYS A 30 -7.18 8.42 26.85
CA LYS A 30 -6.76 8.05 28.20
C LYS A 30 -5.39 7.39 28.14
N TYR A 31 -4.53 7.71 29.11
CA TYR A 31 -3.13 7.25 29.20
C TYR A 31 -2.95 5.73 29.08
N GLN A 32 -3.99 4.95 29.34
CA GLN A 32 -3.99 3.48 29.29
C GLN A 32 -4.55 2.88 27.99
N GLN A 33 -4.92 3.68 26.98
CA GLN A 33 -5.41 3.13 25.74
C GLN A 33 -4.23 2.66 24.87
N ALA A 34 -4.29 1.40 24.43
CA ALA A 34 -3.31 0.85 23.50
C ALA A 34 -3.23 1.71 22.22
N ILE A 35 -2.02 1.96 21.74
CA ILE A 35 -1.78 2.68 20.47
C ILE A 35 -2.44 1.94 19.33
N VAL A 36 -2.37 0.60 19.35
CA VAL A 36 -3.01 -0.31 18.39
C VAL A 36 -4.26 -0.89 19.04
N ASN A 37 -5.42 -0.46 18.59
CA ASN A 37 -6.71 -0.98 19.06
C ASN A 37 -7.11 -2.26 18.28
N PHE A 38 -8.16 -2.95 18.74
CA PHE A 38 -8.65 -4.17 18.11
C PHE A 38 -9.00 -3.97 16.63
N ARG A 39 -9.58 -2.83 16.26
CA ARG A 39 -9.87 -2.46 14.87
C ARG A 39 -8.61 -2.47 14.02
N THR A 40 -7.54 -1.80 14.47
CA THR A 40 -6.27 -1.72 13.76
C THR A 40 -5.66 -3.12 13.56
N TRP A 41 -5.76 -3.98 14.58
CA TRP A 41 -5.33 -5.38 14.46
C TRP A 41 -6.10 -6.15 13.38
N VAL A 42 -7.42 -6.01 13.36
CA VAL A 42 -8.26 -6.63 12.32
C VAL A 42 -7.86 -6.12 10.93
N GLU A 43 -7.69 -4.82 10.75
CA GLU A 43 -7.27 -4.21 9.48
C GLU A 43 -5.92 -4.76 9.02
N ILE A 44 -4.91 -4.85 9.91
CA ILE A 44 -3.58 -5.37 9.59
C ILE A 44 -3.67 -6.84 9.14
N VAL A 45 -4.34 -7.68 9.91
CA VAL A 45 -4.43 -9.12 9.63
C VAL A 45 -5.20 -9.37 8.34
N VAL A 46 -6.33 -8.72 8.14
CA VAL A 46 -7.15 -8.90 6.94
C VAL A 46 -6.43 -8.39 5.71
N PHE A 47 -5.83 -7.21 5.78
CA PHE A 47 -5.06 -6.68 4.65
C PHE A 47 -3.88 -7.58 4.29
N GLY A 48 -3.10 -8.04 5.28
CA GLY A 48 -1.98 -8.95 5.07
C GLY A 48 -2.40 -10.27 4.43
N PHE A 49 -3.52 -10.84 4.89
CA PHE A 49 -4.07 -12.06 4.28
C PHE A 49 -4.51 -11.85 2.83
N LEU A 50 -5.27 -10.78 2.56
CA LEU A 50 -5.74 -10.45 1.22
C LEU A 50 -4.60 -10.13 0.26
N MET A 51 -3.63 -9.36 0.71
CA MET A 51 -2.42 -9.05 -0.05
C MET A 51 -1.66 -10.33 -0.41
N THR A 52 -1.46 -11.23 0.56
CA THR A 52 -0.81 -12.51 0.32
C THR A 52 -1.58 -13.35 -0.70
N ALA A 53 -2.90 -13.44 -0.56
CA ALA A 53 -3.75 -14.16 -1.52
C ALA A 53 -3.65 -13.55 -2.93
N ALA A 54 -3.66 -12.22 -3.05
CA ALA A 54 -3.51 -11.53 -4.34
C ALA A 54 -2.12 -11.77 -4.96
N LEU A 55 -1.05 -11.75 -4.16
CA LEU A 55 0.30 -12.06 -4.64
C LEU A 55 0.44 -13.52 -5.09
N LEU A 56 -0.18 -14.46 -4.39
CA LEU A 56 -0.23 -15.87 -4.82
C LEU A 56 -1.02 -16.04 -6.13
N LEU A 57 -2.13 -15.31 -6.30
CA LEU A 57 -2.85 -15.30 -7.57
C LEU A 57 -1.99 -14.75 -8.71
N LEU A 58 -1.26 -13.66 -8.48
CA LEU A 58 -0.31 -13.10 -9.45
C LEU A 58 0.76 -14.13 -9.81
N TYR A 59 1.37 -14.77 -8.80
CA TYR A 59 2.42 -15.77 -8.99
C TYR A 59 1.94 -16.95 -9.85
N ASN A 60 0.78 -17.51 -9.52
CA ASN A 60 0.24 -18.69 -10.19
C ASN A 60 -0.25 -18.41 -11.64
N ASN A 61 -0.60 -17.18 -11.95
CA ASN A 61 -1.04 -16.77 -13.30
C ASN A 61 0.07 -16.10 -14.12
N ALA A 62 1.25 -15.92 -13.56
CA ALA A 62 2.37 -15.31 -14.27
C ALA A 62 3.01 -16.33 -15.23
N PRO A 63 3.35 -15.93 -16.46
CA PRO A 63 4.12 -16.75 -17.39
C PRO A 63 5.49 -17.15 -16.79
N PRO A 64 6.06 -18.28 -17.23
CA PRO A 64 7.39 -18.70 -16.82
C PRO A 64 8.42 -17.60 -17.00
N GLY A 65 9.23 -17.33 -15.97
CA GLY A 65 10.28 -16.32 -15.99
C GLY A 65 9.84 -14.89 -15.62
N THR A 66 8.53 -14.59 -15.52
CA THR A 66 8.04 -13.26 -15.10
C THR A 66 7.40 -13.25 -13.71
N ALA A 67 7.22 -14.39 -13.08
CA ALA A 67 6.52 -14.51 -11.81
C ALA A 67 7.12 -13.63 -10.71
N VAL A 68 8.44 -13.60 -10.57
CA VAL A 68 9.15 -12.76 -9.57
C VAL A 68 8.88 -11.28 -9.84
N ALA A 69 9.01 -10.85 -11.10
CA ALA A 69 8.78 -9.45 -11.49
C ALA A 69 7.33 -9.01 -11.23
N VAL A 70 6.35 -9.87 -11.55
CA VAL A 70 4.92 -9.61 -11.36
C VAL A 70 4.56 -9.50 -9.87
N VAL A 71 5.03 -10.45 -9.06
CA VAL A 71 4.80 -10.44 -7.60
C VAL A 71 5.43 -9.22 -6.95
N PHE A 72 6.68 -8.92 -7.31
CA PHE A 72 7.40 -7.78 -6.78
C PHE A 72 6.71 -6.45 -7.14
N THR A 73 6.30 -6.30 -8.40
CA THR A 73 5.54 -5.12 -8.84
C THR A 73 4.19 -5.04 -8.15
N GLY A 74 3.49 -6.17 -8.00
CA GLY A 74 2.23 -6.26 -7.28
C GLY A 74 2.36 -5.80 -5.83
N MET A 75 3.42 -6.22 -5.14
CA MET A 75 3.70 -5.82 -3.76
C MET A 75 3.83 -4.30 -3.64
N VAL A 76 4.69 -3.68 -4.45
CA VAL A 76 4.87 -2.22 -4.47
C VAL A 76 3.56 -1.47 -4.76
N VAL A 77 2.79 -1.91 -5.78
CA VAL A 77 1.54 -1.26 -6.16
C VAL A 77 0.47 -1.39 -5.06
N PHE A 78 0.36 -2.56 -4.42
CA PHE A 78 -0.62 -2.79 -3.34
C PHE A 78 -0.30 -1.95 -2.10
N GLU A 79 0.97 -1.81 -1.74
CA GLU A 79 1.41 -0.96 -0.64
C GLU A 79 1.12 0.52 -0.91
N MET A 80 1.42 1.01 -2.10
CA MET A 80 1.12 2.40 -2.49
C MET A 80 -0.40 2.65 -2.50
N ALA A 81 -1.19 1.70 -3.00
CA ALA A 81 -2.64 1.79 -3.00
C ALA A 81 -3.21 1.83 -1.57
N ARG A 82 -2.69 0.99 -0.67
CA ARG A 82 -3.09 0.99 0.74
C ARG A 82 -2.74 2.30 1.45
N LEU A 83 -1.56 2.84 1.19
CA LEU A 83 -1.12 4.09 1.75
C LEU A 83 -2.06 5.25 1.37
N VAL A 84 -2.44 5.32 0.09
CA VAL A 84 -3.40 6.30 -0.42
C VAL A 84 -4.79 6.09 0.20
N ASP A 85 -5.23 4.85 0.36
CA ASP A 85 -6.50 4.48 0.98
C ASP A 85 -6.58 4.94 2.44
N ILE A 86 -5.58 4.66 3.25
CA ILE A 86 -5.49 5.10 4.65
C ILE A 86 -5.59 6.62 4.76
N ARG A 87 -4.88 7.37 3.92
CA ARG A 87 -4.97 8.84 3.94
C ARG A 87 -6.37 9.36 3.61
N THR A 88 -7.07 8.69 2.72
CA THR A 88 -8.45 9.03 2.36
C THR A 88 -9.38 8.82 3.56
N ASP A 89 -9.18 7.75 4.34
CA ASP A 89 -9.97 7.45 5.54
C ASP A 89 -9.78 8.52 6.65
N TYR A 90 -8.60 9.13 6.71
CA TYR A 90 -8.31 10.25 7.63
C TYR A 90 -8.66 11.63 7.05
N GLU A 91 -9.37 11.71 5.93
CA GLU A 91 -9.76 12.97 5.25
C GLU A 91 -8.56 13.88 4.92
N ILE A 92 -7.37 13.32 4.74
CA ILE A 92 -6.15 14.05 4.40
C ILE A 92 -6.14 14.30 2.90
N LYS A 93 -5.97 15.56 2.50
CA LYS A 93 -5.92 15.93 1.08
C LYS A 93 -4.76 15.23 0.37
N TRP A 94 -5.00 14.76 -0.86
CA TRP A 94 -4.02 14.00 -1.66
C TRP A 94 -2.67 14.67 -1.79
N PHE A 95 -2.64 15.98 -2.01
CA PHE A 95 -1.43 16.77 -2.22
C PHE A 95 -1.03 17.63 -1.01
N SER A 96 -1.53 17.33 0.20
CA SER A 96 -1.16 18.08 1.40
C SER A 96 0.27 17.80 1.86
N ASN A 97 0.82 16.65 1.49
CA ASN A 97 2.21 16.28 1.75
C ASN A 97 2.97 16.08 0.42
N PRO A 98 3.67 17.11 -0.07
CA PRO A 98 4.42 16.99 -1.32
C PRO A 98 5.56 15.95 -1.22
N MET A 99 6.16 15.80 -0.04
CA MET A 99 7.22 14.82 0.18
C MET A 99 6.71 13.39 -0.05
N LEU A 100 5.51 13.07 0.45
CA LEU A 100 4.88 11.77 0.25
C LEU A 100 4.52 11.54 -1.24
N SER A 101 3.98 12.56 -1.91
CA SER A 101 3.67 12.46 -3.34
C SER A 101 4.92 12.20 -4.17
N VAL A 102 6.03 12.86 -3.84
CA VAL A 102 7.33 12.63 -4.48
C VAL A 102 7.86 11.24 -4.15
N ALA A 103 7.75 10.77 -2.90
CA ALA A 103 8.20 9.45 -2.50
C ALA A 103 7.46 8.34 -3.25
N ILE A 104 6.12 8.43 -3.36
CA ILE A 104 5.30 7.48 -4.13
C ILE A 104 5.71 7.50 -5.61
N ALA A 105 5.83 8.69 -6.21
CA ALA A 105 6.24 8.81 -7.60
C ALA A 105 7.63 8.21 -7.85
N LEU A 106 8.58 8.47 -6.95
CA LEU A 106 9.95 7.95 -7.03
C LEU A 106 9.96 6.42 -6.89
N SER A 107 9.20 5.85 -5.97
CA SER A 107 9.07 4.39 -5.80
C SER A 107 8.52 3.73 -7.07
N LEU A 108 7.47 4.30 -7.67
CA LEU A 108 6.91 3.78 -8.92
C LEU A 108 7.88 3.95 -10.11
N LEU A 109 8.57 5.09 -10.20
CA LEU A 109 9.59 5.31 -11.24
C LEU A 109 10.77 4.33 -11.09
N LEU A 110 11.21 4.08 -9.85
CA LEU A 110 12.26 3.09 -9.59
C LEU A 110 11.81 1.69 -10.01
N GLN A 111 10.57 1.32 -9.70
CA GLN A 111 9.99 0.05 -10.12
C GLN A 111 9.97 -0.08 -11.65
N LEU A 112 9.53 0.97 -12.36
CA LEU A 112 9.56 1.00 -13.82
C LEU A 112 10.99 0.91 -14.38
N ALA A 113 11.93 1.61 -13.76
CA ALA A 113 13.34 1.56 -14.17
C ALA A 113 13.92 0.14 -14.03
N VAL A 114 13.64 -0.55 -12.92
CA VAL A 114 14.08 -1.93 -12.69
C VAL A 114 13.55 -2.88 -13.76
N LEU A 115 12.31 -2.68 -14.22
CA LEU A 115 11.70 -3.55 -15.23
C LEU A 115 12.14 -3.25 -16.67
N HIS A 116 12.55 -2.00 -16.98
CA HIS A 116 12.75 -1.56 -18.35
C HIS A 116 14.19 -1.12 -18.68
N VAL A 117 15.04 -0.89 -17.66
CA VAL A 117 16.46 -0.57 -17.89
C VAL A 117 17.26 -1.87 -17.85
N ASP A 118 17.81 -2.29 -18.99
CA ASP A 118 18.50 -3.57 -19.17
C ASP A 118 19.58 -3.85 -18.10
N GLY A 119 20.32 -2.81 -17.67
CA GLY A 119 21.34 -2.95 -16.63
C GLY A 119 20.73 -3.32 -15.27
N LEU A 120 19.62 -2.69 -14.90
CA LEU A 120 18.89 -2.97 -13.66
C LEU A 120 18.14 -4.30 -13.74
N ALA A 121 17.46 -4.56 -14.85
CA ALA A 121 16.72 -5.82 -15.05
C ALA A 121 17.66 -7.04 -14.92
N ARG A 122 18.86 -6.96 -15.47
CA ARG A 122 19.90 -8.01 -15.31
C ARG A 122 20.44 -8.12 -13.89
N LEU A 123 20.66 -6.97 -13.22
CA LEU A 123 21.14 -6.96 -11.83
C LEU A 123 20.15 -7.62 -10.86
N PHE A 124 18.84 -7.46 -11.14
CA PHE A 124 17.77 -8.01 -10.31
C PHE A 124 17.18 -9.31 -10.87
N GLU A 125 17.71 -9.82 -11.96
CA GLU A 125 17.28 -11.05 -12.63
C GLU A 125 15.76 -11.06 -12.91
N VAL A 126 15.21 -9.90 -13.26
CA VAL A 126 13.78 -9.74 -13.57
C VAL A 126 13.56 -9.53 -15.06
N ASN A 127 12.48 -10.10 -15.58
CA ASN A 127 12.03 -9.88 -16.95
C ASN A 127 10.94 -8.79 -16.98
N PRO A 128 10.86 -7.99 -18.05
CA PRO A 128 9.82 -7.01 -18.22
C PRO A 128 8.43 -7.68 -18.23
N ILE A 129 7.47 -7.02 -17.61
CA ILE A 129 6.09 -7.51 -17.52
C ILE A 129 5.23 -6.92 -18.64
N THR A 130 4.21 -7.68 -19.07
CA THR A 130 3.30 -7.30 -20.14
C THR A 130 2.23 -6.33 -19.65
N ILE A 131 1.57 -5.63 -20.61
CA ILE A 131 0.44 -4.75 -20.27
C ILE A 131 -0.72 -5.51 -19.61
N GLN A 132 -0.93 -6.77 -19.98
CA GLN A 132 -1.96 -7.61 -19.36
C GLN A 132 -1.67 -7.86 -17.87
N GLN A 133 -0.38 -8.09 -17.52
CA GLN A 133 0.04 -8.25 -16.13
C GLN A 133 -0.12 -6.95 -15.35
N TRP A 134 0.20 -5.80 -15.94
CA TRP A 134 -0.05 -4.49 -15.35
C TRP A 134 -1.54 -4.26 -15.06
N LEU A 135 -2.42 -4.58 -16.03
CA LEU A 135 -3.87 -4.46 -15.86
C LEU A 135 -4.37 -5.41 -14.74
N PHE A 136 -3.82 -6.61 -14.66
CA PHE A 136 -4.21 -7.57 -13.62
C PHE A 136 -3.75 -7.12 -12.23
N ILE A 137 -2.54 -6.59 -12.09
CA ILE A 137 -2.06 -5.97 -10.84
C ILE A 137 -2.96 -4.79 -10.45
N GLY A 138 -3.29 -3.91 -11.39
CA GLY A 138 -4.17 -2.76 -11.16
C GLY A 138 -5.57 -3.18 -10.72
N LEU A 139 -6.15 -4.20 -11.36
CA LEU A 139 -7.45 -4.74 -10.99
C LEU A 139 -7.44 -5.29 -9.55
N LEU A 140 -6.45 -6.11 -9.20
CA LEU A 140 -6.33 -6.65 -7.85
C LEU A 140 -6.11 -5.55 -6.81
N SER A 141 -5.33 -4.51 -7.13
CA SER A 141 -5.12 -3.34 -6.28
C SER A 141 -6.44 -2.63 -5.97
N VAL A 142 -7.26 -2.37 -6.99
CA VAL A 142 -8.59 -1.75 -6.81
C VAL A 142 -9.49 -2.65 -5.96
N LEU A 143 -9.52 -3.96 -6.22
CA LEU A 143 -10.32 -4.91 -5.44
C LEU A 143 -9.91 -4.93 -3.96
N LEU A 144 -8.60 -4.92 -3.67
CA LEU A 144 -8.08 -4.83 -2.30
C LEU A 144 -8.57 -3.57 -1.59
N VAL A 145 -8.44 -2.40 -2.21
CA VAL A 145 -8.89 -1.12 -1.64
C VAL A 145 -10.40 -1.11 -1.42
N VAL A 146 -11.17 -1.55 -2.41
CA VAL A 146 -12.65 -1.62 -2.29
C VAL A 146 -13.07 -2.55 -1.15
N PHE A 147 -12.44 -3.73 -1.05
CA PHE A 147 -12.75 -4.67 0.03
C PHE A 147 -12.43 -4.08 1.41
N MET A 148 -11.27 -3.43 1.56
CA MET A 148 -10.89 -2.77 2.82
C MET A 148 -11.88 -1.65 3.20
N LYS A 149 -12.31 -0.84 2.25
CA LYS A 149 -13.36 0.18 2.51
C LYS A 149 -14.70 -0.41 2.93
N LEU A 150 -15.08 -1.53 2.34
CA LEU A 150 -16.30 -2.23 2.73
C LEU A 150 -16.19 -2.81 4.16
N LEU A 151 -15.01 -3.33 4.53
CA LEU A 151 -14.74 -3.86 5.85
C LEU A 151 -14.70 -2.75 6.92
N ASN A 152 -14.14 -1.58 6.60
CA ASN A 152 -14.02 -0.47 7.55
C ASN A 152 -15.36 0.14 7.94
N LYS A 153 -16.36 0.15 7.04
CA LYS A 153 -17.70 0.69 7.33
C LYS A 153 -18.38 0.08 8.57
N PRO A 154 -18.45 -1.26 8.75
CA PRO A 154 -19.01 -1.85 9.96
C PRO A 154 -18.12 -1.66 11.20
N LEU A 155 -16.79 -1.67 11.02
CA LEU A 155 -15.85 -1.48 12.13
C LEU A 155 -15.93 -0.08 12.74
N ASP A 156 -16.23 0.94 11.94
CA ASP A 156 -16.45 2.32 12.40
C ASP A 156 -17.67 2.45 13.34
N LYS A 157 -18.70 1.65 13.12
CA LYS A 157 -19.88 1.63 13.99
C LYS A 157 -19.56 1.01 15.34
N ILE A 158 -18.80 -0.09 15.36
CA ILE A 158 -18.42 -0.80 16.59
C ILE A 158 -17.44 0.04 17.44
N GLY A 159 -16.54 0.78 16.81
CA GLY A 159 -15.56 1.62 17.51
C GLY A 159 -16.13 2.91 18.11
N ARG A 160 -17.38 3.29 17.80
CA ARG A 160 -18.06 4.46 18.38
C ARG A 160 -18.89 4.13 19.61
N GLU A 161 -19.15 2.85 19.86
CA GLU A 161 -19.98 2.37 20.98
C GLU A 161 -19.15 1.96 22.22
N ASN A 162 -17.82 1.95 22.11
CA ASN A 162 -16.88 1.67 23.21
C ASN A 162 -15.95 2.88 23.45
#